data_9dbd0ec7921621e9d18945525bc5f5f8
#
_entry.id   9dbd0ec7921621e9d18945525bc5f5f8
#
_cell.length_a   1.000
_cell.length_b   1.000
_cell.length_c   1.000
_cell.angle_alpha   90.00
_cell.angle_beta   90.00
_cell.angle_gamma   90.00
#
_symmetry.space_group_name_H-M   'P 1'
#
loop_
_entity.id
_entity.type
_entity.pdbx_description
1 polymer ?
#
loop_
_entity_poly.entity_id
_entity_poly.type
_entity_poly.pdbx_seq_one_letter_code
_entity_poly.pdbx_strand_id
1 'polypeptide(L)'
;RLVGSEMCIRDRMNTPYKARKIKKLSLAEEAYNYLKEQIISGKIHQGDVITEQSIANELRISRTPVKNAISKLESENFVTTLNGRGTLVNVLSIADMRDIYNVRTVLEVLALETTIHNLSEKMVQQACESFQNALALYKKDKSLVSPEMMYELDNQFHNMIVDYTSNHYIRRLMPSLSERINVRQLQAYQITDTFETSTKQHLEILEAIAMKNLARAKLLLEEHLKWSFAVMFDALLQRYQKNNM
;
A
#
# COMPACT_ATOMS: atom_id res chain seq x y z
N ARG A 1 14.82 -53.57 -36.83
CA ARG A 1 15.57 -52.36 -37.27
C ARG A 1 14.73 -51.17 -36.87
N LEU A 2 15.07 -50.59 -35.74
CA LEU A 2 14.59 -49.29 -35.28
C LEU A 2 15.61 -48.25 -35.74
N VAL A 3 15.16 -47.28 -36.53
CA VAL A 3 15.96 -46.10 -36.90
C VAL A 3 15.48 -44.96 -36.05
N GLY A 4 16.37 -44.44 -35.17
CA GLY A 4 16.13 -43.35 -34.29
C GLY A 4 16.00 -42.03 -35.06
N SER A 5 15.05 -41.19 -34.62
CA SER A 5 15.01 -39.78 -34.95
C SER A 5 15.56 -38.98 -33.75
N GLU A 6 16.86 -38.71 -33.80
CA GLU A 6 17.43 -37.62 -33.01
C GLU A 6 16.94 -36.29 -33.58
N MET A 7 15.93 -35.73 -32.97
CA MET A 7 15.42 -34.42 -33.33
C MET A 7 16.26 -33.36 -32.61
N CYS A 8 17.02 -32.63 -33.40
CA CYS A 8 17.96 -31.58 -33.02
C CYS A 8 17.38 -30.51 -32.09
N ILE A 9 17.83 -30.49 -30.84
CA ILE A 9 17.60 -29.41 -29.84
C ILE A 9 18.65 -28.30 -30.01
N ARG A 10 19.22 -28.10 -31.18
CA ARG A 10 20.40 -27.21 -31.36
C ARG A 10 20.14 -25.83 -31.93
N ASP A 11 18.90 -25.47 -32.30
CA ASP A 11 18.65 -24.20 -33.02
C ASP A 11 17.80 -23.14 -32.26
N ARG A 12 17.68 -23.23 -30.92
CA ARG A 12 16.95 -22.18 -30.15
C ARG A 12 17.83 -21.27 -29.30
N MET A 13 19.13 -21.25 -29.46
CA MET A 13 20.05 -20.47 -28.63
C MET A 13 20.69 -19.27 -29.32
N ASN A 14 20.06 -18.67 -30.32
CA ASN A 14 20.64 -17.44 -30.91
C ASN A 14 19.59 -16.44 -31.43
N THR A 15 18.60 -16.13 -30.62
CA THR A 15 17.86 -14.87 -30.78
C THR A 15 18.51 -13.83 -29.87
N PRO A 16 19.16 -12.80 -30.42
CA PRO A 16 19.74 -11.75 -29.56
C PRO A 16 18.62 -11.11 -28.77
N TYR A 17 18.78 -11.07 -27.43
CA TYR A 17 17.93 -10.35 -26.50
C TYR A 17 17.86 -8.90 -26.95
N LYS A 18 16.80 -8.51 -27.67
CA LYS A 18 16.54 -7.10 -27.98
C LYS A 18 16.28 -6.40 -26.66
N ALA A 19 17.23 -5.58 -26.23
CA ALA A 19 17.07 -4.71 -25.08
C ALA A 19 15.71 -4.00 -25.17
N ARG A 20 14.82 -4.27 -24.21
CA ARG A 20 13.51 -3.62 -24.13
C ARG A 20 13.79 -2.13 -23.91
N LYS A 21 13.50 -1.28 -24.91
CA LYS A 21 13.49 0.17 -24.72
C LYS A 21 12.65 0.44 -23.48
N ILE A 22 13.21 1.18 -22.50
CA ILE A 22 12.46 1.69 -21.35
C ILE A 22 11.26 2.41 -21.92
N LYS A 23 10.05 1.88 -21.69
CA LYS A 23 8.82 2.41 -22.25
C LYS A 23 8.56 3.73 -21.53
N LYS A 24 8.65 4.85 -22.22
CA LYS A 24 8.19 6.13 -21.69
C LYS A 24 6.73 5.94 -21.27
N LEU A 25 6.38 6.38 -20.06
CA LEU A 25 4.98 6.33 -19.59
C LEU A 25 4.07 6.98 -20.63
N SER A 26 2.91 6.40 -20.88
CA SER A 26 1.90 7.03 -21.72
C SER A 26 1.30 8.22 -20.96
N LEU A 27 0.79 9.23 -21.68
CA LEU A 27 0.09 10.35 -21.05
C LEU A 27 -1.10 9.90 -20.18
N ALA A 28 -1.69 8.76 -20.48
CA ALA A 28 -2.75 8.17 -19.65
C ALA A 28 -2.20 7.60 -18.34
N GLU A 29 -1.03 6.98 -18.37
CA GLU A 29 -0.35 6.49 -17.16
C GLU A 29 0.18 7.65 -16.30
N GLU A 30 0.68 8.71 -16.92
CA GLU A 30 1.10 9.93 -16.23
C GLU A 30 -0.09 10.61 -15.52
N ALA A 31 -1.22 10.77 -16.23
CA ALA A 31 -2.45 11.33 -15.67
C ALA A 31 -3.03 10.45 -14.55
N TYR A 32 -2.99 9.12 -14.70
CA TYR A 32 -3.43 8.18 -13.67
C TYR A 32 -2.57 8.29 -12.42
N ASN A 33 -1.25 8.26 -12.56
CA ASN A 33 -0.33 8.37 -11.42
C ASN A 33 -0.50 9.71 -10.71
N TYR A 34 -0.60 10.79 -11.45
CA TYR A 34 -0.86 12.13 -10.92
C TYR A 34 -2.15 12.18 -10.10
N LEU A 35 -3.29 11.80 -10.70
CA LEU A 35 -4.58 11.82 -10.00
C LEU A 35 -4.58 10.94 -8.77
N LYS A 36 -4.03 9.73 -8.89
CA LYS A 36 -3.92 8.79 -7.77
C LYS A 36 -3.13 9.39 -6.60
N GLU A 37 -1.98 10.01 -6.89
CA GLU A 37 -1.17 10.71 -5.88
C GLU A 37 -1.93 11.86 -5.23
N GLN A 38 -2.64 12.71 -6.02
CA GLN A 38 -3.42 13.81 -5.47
C GLN A 38 -4.56 13.33 -4.55
N ILE A 39 -5.21 12.21 -4.89
CA ILE A 39 -6.27 11.59 -4.07
C ILE A 39 -5.66 10.98 -2.80
N ILE A 40 -4.59 10.20 -2.93
CA ILE A 40 -3.93 9.52 -1.79
C ILE A 40 -3.31 10.53 -0.82
N SER A 41 -2.68 11.58 -1.32
CA SER A 41 -2.13 12.65 -0.46
C SER A 41 -3.21 13.56 0.15
N GLY A 42 -4.48 13.41 -0.25
CA GLY A 42 -5.58 14.22 0.23
C GLY A 42 -5.59 15.66 -0.31
N LYS A 43 -4.82 15.99 -1.35
CA LYS A 43 -4.89 17.28 -2.04
C LYS A 43 -6.19 17.40 -2.85
N ILE A 44 -6.65 16.30 -3.46
CA ILE A 44 -8.02 16.16 -3.93
C ILE A 44 -8.76 15.37 -2.83
N HIS A 45 -9.78 16.00 -2.24
CA HIS A 45 -10.47 15.43 -1.09
C HIS A 45 -11.50 14.38 -1.51
N GLN A 46 -11.75 13.44 -0.61
CA GLN A 46 -12.88 12.53 -0.77
C GLN A 46 -14.20 13.32 -0.74
N GLY A 47 -15.05 13.06 -1.71
CA GLY A 47 -16.29 13.82 -1.92
C GLY A 47 -16.17 14.97 -2.94
N ASP A 48 -14.95 15.33 -3.35
CA ASP A 48 -14.75 16.32 -4.41
C ASP A 48 -15.22 15.78 -5.75
N VAL A 49 -15.70 16.69 -6.61
CA VAL A 49 -16.07 16.39 -8.00
C VAL A 49 -15.01 17.01 -8.92
N ILE A 50 -14.28 16.16 -9.64
CA ILE A 50 -13.32 16.57 -10.66
C ILE A 50 -13.91 16.43 -12.06
N THR A 51 -13.37 17.16 -13.04
CA THR A 51 -13.77 17.04 -14.43
C THR A 51 -12.60 16.68 -15.33
N GLU A 52 -12.86 15.92 -16.40
CA GLU A 52 -11.84 15.63 -17.41
C GLU A 52 -11.17 16.92 -17.92
N GLN A 53 -11.96 17.99 -18.10
CA GLN A 53 -11.48 19.26 -18.63
C GLN A 53 -10.56 19.99 -17.66
N SER A 54 -10.88 20.02 -16.35
CA SER A 54 -10.02 20.67 -15.34
C SER A 54 -8.67 19.98 -15.28
N ILE A 55 -8.65 18.65 -15.24
CA ILE A 55 -7.41 17.86 -15.17
C ILE A 55 -6.59 17.95 -16.46
N ALA A 56 -7.27 17.94 -17.62
CA ALA A 56 -6.61 18.10 -18.93
C ALA A 56 -5.90 19.47 -19.03
N ASN A 57 -6.54 20.53 -18.54
CA ASN A 57 -5.95 21.88 -18.50
C ASN A 57 -4.75 21.95 -17.54
N GLU A 58 -4.89 21.35 -16.35
CA GLU A 58 -3.83 21.33 -15.32
C GLU A 58 -2.58 20.59 -15.80
N LEU A 59 -2.76 19.42 -16.41
CA LEU A 59 -1.67 18.60 -16.95
C LEU A 59 -1.22 19.04 -18.35
N ARG A 60 -1.91 19.99 -18.99
CA ARG A 60 -1.64 20.47 -20.37
C ARG A 60 -1.63 19.34 -21.40
N ILE A 61 -2.59 18.43 -21.30
CA ILE A 61 -2.80 17.30 -22.20
C ILE A 61 -4.23 17.31 -22.76
N SER A 62 -4.51 16.45 -23.74
CA SER A 62 -5.88 16.28 -24.24
C SER A 62 -6.77 15.52 -23.23
N ARG A 63 -8.09 15.58 -23.42
CA ARG A 63 -9.06 14.89 -22.52
C ARG A 63 -9.00 13.36 -22.62
N THR A 64 -8.62 12.80 -23.76
CA THR A 64 -8.61 11.34 -23.98
C THR A 64 -7.73 10.58 -22.98
N PRO A 65 -6.44 10.93 -22.76
CA PRO A 65 -5.62 10.27 -21.76
C PRO A 65 -6.17 10.46 -20.33
N VAL A 66 -6.77 11.62 -20.00
CA VAL A 66 -7.42 11.85 -18.70
C VAL A 66 -8.62 10.93 -18.51
N LYS A 67 -9.47 10.78 -19.53
CA LYS A 67 -10.61 9.86 -19.51
C LYS A 67 -10.16 8.41 -19.25
N ASN A 68 -9.07 7.96 -19.91
CA ASN A 68 -8.52 6.64 -19.69
C ASN A 68 -7.97 6.47 -18.25
N ALA A 69 -7.33 7.50 -17.71
CA ALA A 69 -6.87 7.53 -16.34
C ALA A 69 -8.04 7.43 -15.33
N ILE A 70 -9.10 8.22 -15.55
CA ILE A 70 -10.32 8.19 -14.72
C ILE A 70 -10.98 6.81 -14.80
N SER A 71 -11.13 6.22 -15.98
CA SER A 71 -11.71 4.87 -16.12
C SER A 71 -10.88 3.81 -15.35
N LYS A 72 -9.57 3.94 -15.32
CA LYS A 72 -8.72 3.06 -14.53
C LYS A 72 -8.91 3.28 -13.02
N LEU A 73 -8.94 4.53 -12.56
CA LEU A 73 -9.23 4.87 -11.15
C LEU A 73 -10.63 4.40 -10.72
N GLU A 74 -11.62 4.45 -11.63
CA GLU A 74 -12.97 3.96 -11.40
C GLU A 74 -13.00 2.44 -11.26
N SER A 75 -12.26 1.70 -12.09
CA SER A 75 -12.11 0.24 -11.95
C SER A 75 -11.41 -0.17 -10.64
N GLU A 76 -10.61 0.72 -10.06
CA GLU A 76 -9.95 0.56 -8.75
C GLU A 76 -10.78 1.14 -7.59
N ASN A 77 -11.99 1.67 -7.88
CA ASN A 77 -12.91 2.22 -6.87
C ASN A 77 -12.40 3.51 -6.16
N PHE A 78 -11.45 4.23 -6.75
CA PHE A 78 -11.04 5.55 -6.23
C PHE A 78 -12.02 6.65 -6.57
N VAL A 79 -12.71 6.52 -7.69
CA VAL A 79 -13.67 7.53 -8.19
C VAL A 79 -14.91 6.86 -8.78
N THR A 80 -15.97 7.64 -8.96
CA THR A 80 -17.22 7.22 -9.64
C THR A 80 -17.63 8.30 -10.63
N THR A 81 -17.81 7.93 -11.89
CA THR A 81 -18.27 8.85 -12.93
C THR A 81 -19.76 9.16 -12.77
N LEU A 82 -20.09 10.43 -12.59
CA LEU A 82 -21.46 10.93 -12.52
C LEU A 82 -21.89 11.43 -13.90
N ASN A 83 -22.88 10.78 -14.51
CA ASN A 83 -23.37 11.14 -15.86
C ASN A 83 -23.67 12.63 -15.97
N GLY A 84 -22.89 13.35 -16.79
CA GLY A 84 -23.04 14.78 -17.07
C GLY A 84 -22.65 15.73 -15.92
N ARG A 85 -22.13 15.22 -14.79
CA ARG A 85 -21.79 16.02 -13.59
C ARG A 85 -20.33 15.95 -13.17
N GLY A 86 -19.49 15.21 -13.91
CA GLY A 86 -18.07 15.02 -13.59
C GLY A 86 -17.81 13.68 -12.91
N THR A 87 -16.71 13.60 -12.19
CA THR A 87 -16.21 12.39 -11.53
C THR A 87 -16.06 12.66 -10.03
N LEU A 88 -16.81 11.93 -9.23
CA LEU A 88 -16.78 12.02 -7.76
C LEU A 88 -15.59 11.21 -7.22
N VAL A 89 -14.80 11.80 -6.36
CA VAL A 89 -13.78 11.07 -5.58
C VAL A 89 -14.47 10.29 -4.47
N ASN A 90 -14.34 8.98 -4.49
CA ASN A 90 -15.08 8.11 -3.59
C ASN A 90 -14.65 8.32 -2.13
N VAL A 91 -15.61 8.29 -1.24
CA VAL A 91 -15.38 8.27 0.20
C VAL A 91 -15.26 6.82 0.62
N LEU A 92 -14.13 6.46 1.21
CA LEU A 92 -13.97 5.15 1.81
C LEU A 92 -14.83 5.07 3.07
N SER A 93 -15.88 4.27 3.04
CA SER A 93 -16.78 4.08 4.19
C SER A 93 -16.09 3.27 5.29
N ILE A 94 -16.62 3.36 6.51
CA ILE A 94 -16.18 2.53 7.64
C ILE A 94 -16.34 1.03 7.33
N ALA A 95 -17.43 0.67 6.65
CA ALA A 95 -17.66 -0.71 6.24
C ALA A 95 -16.59 -1.19 5.23
N ASP A 96 -16.27 -0.39 4.22
CA ASP A 96 -15.21 -0.70 3.27
C ASP A 96 -13.86 -0.88 3.98
N MET A 97 -13.54 0.01 4.94
CA MET A 97 -12.28 -0.08 5.69
C MET A 97 -12.21 -1.38 6.49
N ARG A 98 -13.30 -1.73 7.20
CA ARG A 98 -13.37 -3.00 7.94
C ARG A 98 -13.15 -4.18 7.00
N ASP A 99 -13.81 -4.20 5.85
CA ASP A 99 -13.72 -5.30 4.89
C ASP A 99 -12.31 -5.40 4.28
N ILE A 100 -11.67 -4.26 3.98
CA ILE A 100 -10.26 -4.21 3.54
C ILE A 100 -9.33 -4.75 4.65
N TYR A 101 -9.50 -4.33 5.91
CA TYR A 101 -8.68 -4.82 7.02
C TYR A 101 -8.86 -6.30 7.27
N ASN A 102 -10.06 -6.84 7.13
CA ASN A 102 -10.32 -8.28 7.24
C ASN A 102 -9.54 -9.06 6.16
N VAL A 103 -9.59 -8.62 4.90
CA VAL A 103 -8.85 -9.25 3.81
C VAL A 103 -7.34 -9.09 4.00
N ARG A 104 -6.88 -7.88 4.36
CA ARG A 104 -5.49 -7.56 4.65
C ARG A 104 -4.92 -8.48 5.74
N THR A 105 -5.64 -8.64 6.85
CA THR A 105 -5.24 -9.51 7.95
C THR A 105 -5.01 -10.95 7.48
N VAL A 106 -5.96 -11.51 6.74
CA VAL A 106 -5.83 -12.88 6.20
C VAL A 106 -4.62 -12.99 5.28
N LEU A 107 -4.42 -12.04 4.39
CA LEU A 107 -3.35 -12.09 3.38
C LEU A 107 -1.96 -11.87 4.01
N GLU A 108 -1.81 -10.92 4.95
CA GLU A 108 -0.52 -10.68 5.60
C GLU A 108 -0.13 -11.81 6.55
N VAL A 109 -1.08 -12.36 7.32
CA VAL A 109 -0.84 -13.52 8.18
C VAL A 109 -0.47 -14.76 7.36
N LEU A 110 -1.09 -14.95 6.19
CA LEU A 110 -0.72 -16.01 5.25
C LEU A 110 0.67 -15.77 4.63
N ALA A 111 0.99 -14.52 4.30
CA ALA A 111 2.29 -14.14 3.75
C ALA A 111 3.45 -14.54 4.67
N LEU A 112 3.28 -14.39 5.99
CA LEU A 112 4.30 -14.75 6.97
C LEU A 112 4.77 -16.21 6.87
N GLU A 113 3.96 -17.14 6.36
CA GLU A 113 4.35 -18.56 6.24
C GLU A 113 5.63 -18.75 5.43
N THR A 114 5.84 -17.94 4.42
CA THR A 114 7.02 -18.01 3.58
C THR A 114 7.98 -16.84 3.83
N THR A 115 7.45 -15.66 4.13
CA THR A 115 8.24 -14.46 4.41
C THR A 115 9.25 -14.70 5.55
N ILE A 116 8.83 -15.38 6.62
CA ILE A 116 9.67 -15.65 7.77
C ILE A 116 10.97 -16.42 7.41
N HIS A 117 10.93 -17.21 6.34
CA HIS A 117 12.09 -17.96 5.84
C HIS A 117 12.87 -17.19 4.77
N ASN A 118 12.21 -16.26 4.04
CA ASN A 118 12.81 -15.52 2.94
C ASN A 118 13.55 -14.25 3.42
N LEU A 119 13.21 -13.73 4.59
CA LEU A 119 13.91 -12.60 5.19
C LEU A 119 15.27 -13.03 5.75
N SER A 120 16.33 -12.32 5.34
CA SER A 120 17.65 -12.48 5.97
C SER A 120 17.68 -11.82 7.35
N GLU A 121 18.55 -12.31 8.23
CA GLU A 121 18.78 -11.70 9.55
C GLU A 121 19.13 -10.22 9.45
N LYS A 122 19.95 -9.85 8.48
CA LYS A 122 20.32 -8.44 8.22
C LYS A 122 19.13 -7.56 7.93
N MET A 123 18.15 -8.05 7.16
CA MET A 123 16.95 -7.26 6.82
C MET A 123 16.06 -7.05 8.05
N VAL A 124 15.88 -8.09 8.86
CA VAL A 124 15.12 -8.00 10.10
C VAL A 124 15.81 -7.05 11.08
N GLN A 125 17.13 -7.13 11.21
CA GLN A 125 17.92 -6.23 12.05
C GLN A 125 17.79 -4.78 11.59
N GLN A 126 17.92 -4.50 10.29
CA GLN A 126 17.74 -3.14 9.73
C GLN A 126 16.35 -2.57 10.01
N ALA A 127 15.31 -3.39 9.89
CA ALA A 127 13.95 -2.99 10.24
C ALA A 127 13.84 -2.65 11.74
N CYS A 128 14.37 -3.50 12.63
CA CYS A 128 14.43 -3.23 14.08
C CYS A 128 15.14 -1.92 14.39
N GLU A 129 16.32 -1.69 13.81
CA GLU A 129 17.10 -0.46 14.01
C GLU A 129 16.32 0.78 13.56
N SER A 130 15.59 0.71 12.44
CA SER A 130 14.76 1.81 11.95
C SER A 130 13.66 2.19 12.95
N PHE A 131 12.94 1.21 13.49
CA PHE A 131 11.91 1.43 14.50
C PHE A 131 12.49 1.93 15.83
N GLN A 132 13.58 1.36 16.30
CA GLN A 132 14.24 1.76 17.54
C GLN A 132 14.75 3.21 17.46
N ASN A 133 15.36 3.60 16.34
CA ASN A 133 15.85 4.95 16.12
C ASN A 133 14.69 5.96 16.07
N ALA A 134 13.62 5.66 15.35
CA ALA A 134 12.44 6.52 15.29
C ALA A 134 11.78 6.66 16.67
N LEU A 135 11.67 5.56 17.44
CA LEU A 135 11.14 5.58 18.81
C LEU A 135 12.01 6.41 19.77
N ALA A 136 13.34 6.31 19.64
CA ALA A 136 14.27 7.11 20.45
C ALA A 136 14.13 8.63 20.16
N LEU A 137 14.00 8.99 18.87
CA LEU A 137 13.72 10.38 18.47
C LEU A 137 12.37 10.87 19.00
N TYR A 138 11.32 10.07 18.86
CA TYR A 138 9.99 10.38 19.35
C TYR A 138 9.92 10.59 20.86
N LYS A 139 10.62 9.74 21.63
CA LYS A 139 10.73 9.90 23.09
C LYS A 139 11.52 11.13 23.53
N LYS A 140 12.52 11.53 22.72
CA LYS A 140 13.28 12.75 22.97
C LYS A 140 12.43 14.00 22.73
N ASP A 141 11.75 14.05 21.61
CA ASP A 141 10.82 15.11 21.23
C ASP A 141 9.87 14.57 20.13
N LYS A 142 8.59 14.53 20.43
CA LYS A 142 7.56 14.01 19.48
C LYS A 142 7.57 14.74 18.15
N SER A 143 7.95 16.01 18.11
CA SER A 143 8.00 16.82 16.89
C SER A 143 9.10 16.38 15.90
N LEU A 144 10.08 15.57 16.35
CA LEU A 144 11.14 15.04 15.49
C LEU A 144 10.67 13.89 14.59
N VAL A 145 9.49 13.35 14.83
CA VAL A 145 8.91 12.27 14.02
C VAL A 145 7.56 12.73 13.50
N SER A 146 7.51 13.14 12.24
CA SER A 146 6.27 13.61 11.63
C SER A 146 5.27 12.46 11.37
N PRO A 147 3.97 12.75 11.22
CA PRO A 147 2.97 11.75 10.84
C PRO A 147 3.33 11.01 9.55
N GLU A 148 3.96 11.69 8.58
CA GLU A 148 4.40 11.09 7.33
C GLU A 148 5.54 10.08 7.56
N MET A 149 6.49 10.39 8.46
CA MET A 149 7.55 9.44 8.84
C MET A 149 6.98 8.23 9.58
N MET A 150 5.98 8.44 10.45
CA MET A 150 5.30 7.35 11.16
C MET A 150 4.61 6.41 10.17
N TYR A 151 3.85 7.00 9.23
CA TYR A 151 3.18 6.27 8.18
C TYR A 151 4.15 5.50 7.28
N GLU A 152 5.24 6.14 6.86
CA GLU A 152 6.22 5.50 5.97
C GLU A 152 6.89 4.29 6.64
N LEU A 153 7.22 4.40 7.92
CA LEU A 153 7.82 3.31 8.69
C LEU A 153 6.86 2.13 8.86
N ASP A 154 5.59 2.40 9.17
CA ASP A 154 4.51 1.41 9.23
C ASP A 154 4.34 0.69 7.89
N ASN A 155 4.25 1.47 6.82
CA ASN A 155 4.06 0.95 5.46
C ASN A 155 5.25 0.09 4.99
N GLN A 156 6.49 0.48 5.31
CA GLN A 156 7.68 -0.32 5.00
C GLN A 156 7.65 -1.68 5.71
N PHE A 157 7.20 -1.74 6.96
CA PHE A 157 7.06 -3.00 7.70
C PHE A 157 6.06 -3.94 7.02
N HIS A 158 4.86 -3.46 6.72
CA HIS A 158 3.83 -4.28 6.11
C HIS A 158 4.19 -4.70 4.67
N ASN A 159 4.80 -3.79 3.90
CA ASN A 159 5.31 -4.12 2.57
C ASN A 159 6.42 -5.17 2.64
N MET A 160 7.32 -5.14 3.63
CA MET A 160 8.32 -6.17 3.81
C MET A 160 7.68 -7.56 3.99
N ILE A 161 6.58 -7.67 4.74
CA ILE A 161 5.87 -8.95 4.88
C ILE A 161 5.33 -9.42 3.55
N VAL A 162 4.74 -8.51 2.76
CA VAL A 162 4.10 -8.81 1.47
C VAL A 162 5.12 -9.08 0.37
N ASP A 163 6.18 -8.31 0.27
CA ASP A 163 7.16 -8.38 -0.82
C ASP A 163 8.01 -9.65 -0.78
N TYR A 164 8.30 -10.14 0.44
CA TYR A 164 9.11 -11.34 0.64
C TYR A 164 8.32 -12.64 0.74
N THR A 165 6.99 -12.62 0.60
CA THR A 165 6.22 -13.85 0.47
C THR A 165 6.49 -14.56 -0.87
N SER A 166 6.53 -15.89 -0.86
CA SER A 166 6.59 -16.68 -2.09
C SER A 166 5.26 -16.66 -2.87
N ASN A 167 4.17 -16.20 -2.26
CA ASN A 167 2.86 -16.14 -2.89
C ASN A 167 2.73 -14.89 -3.79
N HIS A 168 2.89 -15.08 -5.11
CA HIS A 168 2.82 -13.99 -6.07
C HIS A 168 1.44 -13.34 -6.19
N TYR A 169 0.35 -14.03 -5.82
CA TYR A 169 -0.98 -13.43 -5.80
C TYR A 169 -1.13 -12.45 -4.65
N ILE A 170 -0.58 -12.74 -3.46
CA ILE A 170 -0.55 -11.77 -2.35
C ILE A 170 0.19 -10.52 -2.77
N ARG A 171 1.42 -10.65 -3.33
CA ARG A 171 2.21 -9.51 -3.83
C ARG A 171 1.47 -8.67 -4.88
N ARG A 172 0.58 -9.28 -5.66
CA ARG A 172 -0.20 -8.57 -6.70
C ARG A 172 -1.44 -7.89 -6.15
N LEU A 173 -2.11 -8.48 -5.16
CA LEU A 173 -3.39 -7.99 -4.64
C LEU A 173 -3.21 -6.93 -3.54
N MET A 174 -2.23 -7.11 -2.66
CA MET A 174 -2.04 -6.27 -1.48
C MET A 174 -1.82 -4.79 -1.79
N PRO A 175 -1.01 -4.37 -2.79
CA PRO A 175 -0.80 -2.96 -3.06
C PRO A 175 -2.10 -2.18 -3.28
N SER A 176 -3.06 -2.74 -4.04
CA SER A 176 -4.33 -2.07 -4.32
C SER A 176 -5.24 -1.94 -3.10
N LEU A 177 -5.15 -2.86 -2.14
CA LEU A 177 -5.87 -2.78 -0.87
C LEU A 177 -5.23 -1.75 0.06
N SER A 178 -3.90 -1.78 0.19
CA SER A 178 -3.14 -0.86 1.05
C SER A 178 -3.31 0.59 0.60
N GLU A 179 -3.21 0.87 -0.69
CA GLU A 179 -3.39 2.22 -1.25
C GLU A 179 -4.73 2.86 -0.88
N ARG A 180 -5.79 2.07 -0.75
CA ARG A 180 -7.12 2.58 -0.38
C ARG A 180 -7.20 3.03 1.08
N ILE A 181 -6.45 2.44 1.97
CA ILE A 181 -6.44 2.79 3.40
C ILE A 181 -5.34 3.80 3.77
N ASN A 182 -4.32 3.97 2.93
CA ASN A 182 -3.16 4.81 3.19
C ASN A 182 -3.52 6.25 3.62
N VAL A 183 -4.49 6.87 2.92
CA VAL A 183 -4.98 8.21 3.28
C VAL A 183 -5.53 8.23 4.72
N ARG A 184 -6.25 7.19 5.11
CA ARG A 184 -6.87 7.10 6.43
C ARG A 184 -5.84 6.80 7.52
N GLN A 185 -4.84 5.99 7.22
CA GLN A 185 -3.72 5.74 8.13
C GLN A 185 -2.92 7.02 8.41
N LEU A 186 -2.55 7.77 7.37
CA LEU A 186 -1.87 9.04 7.55
C LEU A 186 -2.70 10.02 8.39
N GLN A 187 -4.00 10.12 8.12
CA GLN A 187 -4.92 10.95 8.90
C GLN A 187 -5.02 10.50 10.37
N ALA A 188 -4.97 9.19 10.63
CA ALA A 188 -4.98 8.68 12.00
C ALA A 188 -3.71 9.10 12.74
N TYR A 189 -2.53 8.99 12.14
CA TYR A 189 -1.28 9.45 12.73
C TYR A 189 -1.25 10.98 13.02
N GLN A 190 -1.98 11.78 12.23
CA GLN A 190 -2.10 13.22 12.48
C GLN A 190 -2.97 13.57 13.71
N ILE A 191 -3.86 12.67 14.12
CA ILE A 191 -4.87 12.93 15.15
C ILE A 191 -4.56 12.17 16.45
N THR A 192 -3.94 11.00 16.35
CA THR A 192 -3.71 10.08 17.48
C THR A 192 -2.26 10.10 17.94
N ASP A 193 -2.05 9.84 19.23
CA ASP A 193 -0.73 9.68 19.84
C ASP A 193 -0.44 8.18 20.05
N THR A 194 -0.42 7.40 18.94
CA THR A 194 -0.32 5.94 18.97
C THR A 194 1.00 5.38 18.44
N PHE A 195 1.91 6.25 18.00
CA PHE A 195 3.18 5.85 17.38
C PHE A 195 4.04 4.96 18.27
N GLU A 196 4.18 5.28 19.56
CA GLU A 196 4.96 4.46 20.49
C GLU A 196 4.39 3.05 20.65
N THR A 197 3.05 2.94 20.74
CA THR A 197 2.37 1.63 20.86
C THR A 197 2.51 0.82 19.58
N SER A 198 2.26 1.42 18.43
CA SER A 198 2.43 0.78 17.11
C SER A 198 3.85 0.27 16.92
N THR A 199 4.85 1.13 17.21
CA THR A 199 6.27 0.79 17.08
C THR A 199 6.67 -0.39 17.96
N LYS A 200 6.19 -0.45 19.21
CA LYS A 200 6.46 -1.59 20.10
C LYS A 200 5.88 -2.89 19.54
N GLN A 201 4.67 -2.85 19.04
CA GLN A 201 4.04 -4.03 18.41
C GLN A 201 4.82 -4.51 17.18
N HIS A 202 5.29 -3.60 16.32
CA HIS A 202 6.14 -3.96 15.19
C HIS A 202 7.46 -4.60 15.63
N LEU A 203 8.09 -4.07 16.67
CA LEU A 203 9.32 -4.65 17.22
C LEU A 203 9.10 -6.06 17.79
N GLU A 204 7.99 -6.32 18.46
CA GLU A 204 7.64 -7.65 18.97
C GLU A 204 7.40 -8.65 17.82
N ILE A 205 6.75 -8.19 16.72
CA ILE A 205 6.55 -9.04 15.54
C ILE A 205 7.90 -9.34 14.86
N LEU A 206 8.78 -8.33 14.71
CA LEU A 206 10.13 -8.51 14.15
C LEU A 206 10.97 -9.44 14.98
N GLU A 207 10.88 -9.39 16.32
CA GLU A 207 11.55 -10.33 17.22
C GLU A 207 11.07 -11.76 16.99
N ALA A 208 9.74 -11.97 16.88
CA ALA A 208 9.19 -13.28 16.57
C ALA A 208 9.64 -13.80 15.19
N ILE A 209 9.76 -12.92 14.20
CA ILE A 209 10.32 -13.25 12.88
C ILE A 209 11.80 -13.62 12.97
N ALA A 210 12.61 -12.86 13.73
CA ALA A 210 14.02 -13.15 13.95
C ALA A 210 14.23 -14.53 14.58
N MET A 211 13.38 -14.88 15.56
CA MET A 211 13.39 -16.17 16.23
C MET A 211 12.79 -17.31 15.38
N LYS A 212 12.34 -17.02 14.15
CA LYS A 212 11.62 -17.97 13.27
C LYS A 212 10.39 -18.60 13.96
N ASN A 213 9.78 -17.91 14.92
CA ASN A 213 8.57 -18.34 15.62
C ASN A 213 7.32 -17.92 14.85
N LEU A 214 6.95 -18.72 13.84
CA LEU A 214 5.82 -18.43 12.97
C LEU A 214 4.49 -18.28 13.73
N ALA A 215 4.23 -19.13 14.70
CA ALA A 215 2.96 -19.10 15.45
C ALA A 215 2.83 -17.77 16.23
N ARG A 216 3.87 -17.34 16.91
CA ARG A 216 3.91 -16.06 17.62
C ARG A 216 3.83 -14.86 16.66
N ALA A 217 4.58 -14.87 15.56
CA ALA A 217 4.56 -13.79 14.59
C ALA A 217 3.16 -13.59 13.97
N LYS A 218 2.46 -14.69 13.64
CA LYS A 218 1.08 -14.64 13.14
C LYS A 218 0.11 -14.05 14.16
N LEU A 219 0.17 -14.50 15.40
CA LEU A 219 -0.69 -14.01 16.47
C LEU A 219 -0.50 -12.51 16.69
N LEU A 220 0.76 -12.07 16.86
CA LEU A 220 1.09 -10.67 17.09
C LEU A 220 0.69 -9.77 15.91
N LEU A 221 0.89 -10.22 14.67
CA LEU A 221 0.48 -9.48 13.48
C LEU A 221 -1.04 -9.34 13.39
N GLU A 222 -1.79 -10.40 13.67
CA GLU A 222 -3.25 -10.37 13.69
C GLU A 222 -3.78 -9.40 14.76
N GLU A 223 -3.22 -9.43 15.96
CA GLU A 223 -3.55 -8.51 17.05
C GLU A 223 -3.22 -7.06 16.68
N HIS A 224 -2.05 -6.82 16.09
CA HIS A 224 -1.64 -5.51 15.61
C HIS A 224 -2.60 -4.93 14.55
N LEU A 225 -2.99 -5.72 13.55
CA LEU A 225 -3.90 -5.27 12.51
C LEU A 225 -5.30 -4.97 13.04
N LYS A 226 -5.81 -5.77 13.99
CA LYS A 226 -7.08 -5.49 14.69
C LYS A 226 -7.01 -4.19 15.50
N TRP A 227 -5.92 -3.99 16.23
CA TRP A 227 -5.67 -2.77 16.98
C TRP A 227 -5.54 -1.55 16.06
N SER A 228 -4.77 -1.64 14.98
CA SER A 228 -4.60 -0.57 13.98
C SER A 228 -5.93 -0.14 13.36
N PHE A 229 -6.81 -1.10 13.02
CA PHE A 229 -8.17 -0.79 12.56
C PHE A 229 -8.97 -0.02 13.61
N ALA A 230 -8.95 -0.43 14.89
CA ALA A 230 -9.68 0.23 15.95
C ALA A 230 -9.20 1.69 16.14
N VAL A 231 -7.88 1.92 16.16
CA VAL A 231 -7.29 3.27 16.22
C VAL A 231 -7.74 4.14 15.05
N MET A 232 -7.69 3.62 13.84
CA MET A 232 -8.12 4.35 12.65
C MET A 232 -9.62 4.66 12.68
N PHE A 233 -10.44 3.74 13.14
CA PHE A 233 -11.87 3.94 13.32
C PHE A 233 -12.18 5.07 14.31
N ASP A 234 -11.53 5.07 15.48
CA ASP A 234 -11.71 6.10 16.51
C ASP A 234 -11.27 7.48 16.01
N ALA A 235 -10.14 7.56 15.28
CA ALA A 235 -9.67 8.79 14.66
C ALA A 235 -10.69 9.39 13.68
N LEU A 236 -11.35 8.54 12.89
CA LEU A 236 -12.40 8.99 11.97
C LEU A 236 -13.64 9.49 12.69
N LEU A 237 -14.07 8.83 13.76
CA LEU A 237 -15.20 9.29 14.57
C LEU A 237 -14.93 10.66 15.19
N GLN A 238 -13.72 10.88 15.73
CA GLN A 238 -13.33 12.19 16.29
C GLN A 238 -13.37 13.29 15.22
N ARG A 239 -12.88 13.01 14.01
CA ARG A 239 -12.91 13.98 12.90
C ARG A 239 -14.34 14.30 12.46
N TYR A 240 -15.21 13.29 12.39
CA TYR A 240 -16.61 13.48 12.01
C TYR A 240 -17.35 14.37 13.02
N GLN A 241 -17.10 14.18 14.30
CA GLN A 241 -17.68 15.01 15.38
C GLN A 241 -17.20 16.46 15.30
N LYS A 242 -15.91 16.71 15.04
CA LYS A 242 -15.35 18.06 14.89
C LYS A 242 -15.88 18.83 13.68
N ASN A 243 -16.23 18.15 12.60
CA ASN A 243 -16.74 18.80 11.39
C ASN A 243 -18.25 19.11 11.45
N ASN A 244 -18.97 18.56 12.42
CA ASN A 244 -20.42 18.74 12.59
C ASN A 244 -20.77 19.61 13.82
N MET A 245 -19.80 20.19 14.51
CA MET A 245 -19.93 21.25 15.51
C MET A 245 -19.50 22.59 14.95
#